data_826b89ed4fb605cad5487fe95342103c
#
_entry.id   826b89ed4fb605cad5487fe95342103c
#
_cell.length_a   1.000
_cell.length_b   1.000
_cell.length_c   1.000
_cell.angle_alpha   90.00
_cell.angle_beta   90.00
_cell.angle_gamma   90.00
#
_symmetry.space_group_name_H-M   'P 1'
#
loop_
_entity.id
_entity.type
_entity.pdbx_description
1 polymer ?
#
loop_
_entity_poly.entity_id
_entity_poly.type
_entity_poly.pdbx_seq_one_letter_code
_entity_poly.pdbx_strand_id
1 'polypeptide(L)'
;MDFKTAVSEGIPSQLPAPRSLDATLSHAPKRKNILNADEKKLALRNALRYFPKEWHAELAAEFATELKVHGRIYMYRFIPEYEMRARPISEYPAKCQQAAAIMLMIQNNLDPAVAQHPQELITYGGNGAVFQNWAQYRLTMKYLSEMTEEQTLVMYSGHPMGLFPSHKDAPRVVVTNGMMIPNYSKPDDWEKFNALGVTQYGQMTAGSYMYIGPQGIVHGTTITVLNAVRKIKANPAFKDHPQPLLSKEGSWHSDSNSVQTSDQVTNSSPEKGRWPEAGGVNPEKGEWPQAEGVKLPLFVTSGLGGMSGAQPKAGNIAGVVTICAEINAIAAKKRHSQGWVDELIDDVDTCIDTAIEFQSKGKPRSIAFVGNVVNLWERLAERNIKVDLGSDQTSLHNPWAGGYYPVGLSYEESNLLMTKEPEQFKKRVQETLRRQVLAINTLATNGMYFFDYGNAFLLEASRAKAEITKPDGSFIYPSYVQDIMGPMCFDYGFGPFRWVCASGKEEDLQTTDTIAAQVIEEMLLCAPSEIRSQLQDNLLWVREAQQNKLVVGSQARILYADAEGRIKIASAFNQAIKEGKIGPVVLGRDHHDVSGTDSPYRETSNIYDGS
;
A
#
# COMPACT_ATOMS: atom_id res chain seq x y z
N MET A 1 31.62 -11.02 -10.80
CA MET A 1 30.95 -12.23 -10.26
C MET A 1 29.60 -12.33 -10.92
N ASP A 2 29.18 -13.51 -11.40
CA ASP A 2 27.83 -13.66 -11.97
C ASP A 2 26.77 -13.58 -10.85
N PHE A 3 25.52 -13.30 -11.25
CA PHE A 3 24.43 -13.07 -10.29
C PHE A 3 24.18 -14.28 -9.38
N LYS A 4 24.20 -15.52 -9.93
CA LYS A 4 23.91 -16.73 -9.15
C LYS A 4 24.93 -16.94 -8.03
N THR A 5 26.19 -16.73 -8.33
CA THR A 5 27.28 -16.80 -7.35
C THR A 5 27.16 -15.67 -6.33
N ALA A 6 26.94 -14.44 -6.78
CA ALA A 6 26.90 -13.27 -5.90
C ALA A 6 25.71 -13.31 -4.90
N VAL A 7 24.54 -13.79 -5.35
CA VAL A 7 23.33 -13.83 -4.49
C VAL A 7 23.39 -14.97 -3.46
N SER A 8 24.16 -16.02 -3.71
CA SER A 8 24.36 -17.17 -2.79
C SER A 8 25.60 -17.06 -1.90
N GLU A 9 26.44 -16.05 -2.10
CA GLU A 9 27.70 -15.90 -1.35
C GLU A 9 27.48 -15.75 0.18
N GLY A 10 26.44 -15.02 0.58
CA GLY A 10 26.22 -14.66 1.99
C GLY A 10 27.14 -13.52 2.43
N ILE A 11 27.77 -13.67 3.62
CA ILE A 11 28.81 -12.73 4.06
C ILE A 11 30.05 -12.97 3.20
N PRO A 12 30.61 -11.93 2.55
CA PRO A 12 31.79 -12.07 1.71
C PRO A 12 32.97 -12.67 2.45
N SER A 13 33.83 -13.41 1.74
CA SER A 13 35.06 -14.00 2.31
C SER A 13 36.13 -12.94 2.59
N GLN A 14 36.08 -11.81 1.97
CA GLN A 14 36.97 -10.66 2.18
C GLN A 14 36.12 -9.42 2.53
N LEU A 15 36.68 -8.58 3.39
CA LEU A 15 36.02 -7.34 3.77
C LEU A 15 35.87 -6.41 2.55
N PRO A 16 34.65 -6.08 2.10
CA PRO A 16 34.44 -5.17 0.97
C PRO A 16 35.07 -3.79 1.23
N ALA A 17 35.31 -3.00 0.19
CA ALA A 17 35.74 -1.62 0.34
C ALA A 17 34.66 -0.78 1.06
N PRO A 18 35.04 0.24 1.85
CA PRO A 18 34.08 1.17 2.44
C PRO A 18 33.20 1.79 1.37
N ARG A 19 31.89 1.92 1.67
CA ARG A 19 30.89 2.45 0.74
C ARG A 19 30.35 3.78 1.24
N SER A 20 30.37 4.79 0.38
CA SER A 20 29.64 6.05 0.60
C SER A 20 28.17 5.88 0.24
N LEU A 21 27.28 6.55 0.97
CA LEU A 21 25.87 6.62 0.61
C LEU A 21 25.69 7.37 -0.72
N ASP A 22 24.78 6.92 -1.54
CA ASP A 22 24.36 7.62 -2.74
C ASP A 22 23.40 8.75 -2.37
N ALA A 23 23.90 9.98 -2.30
CA ALA A 23 23.13 11.17 -1.95
C ALA A 23 22.05 11.54 -2.99
N THR A 24 22.03 10.89 -4.17
CA THR A 24 21.00 11.10 -5.19
C THR A 24 19.72 10.34 -4.91
N LEU A 25 19.77 9.33 -4.03
CA LEU A 25 18.60 8.55 -3.62
C LEU A 25 17.92 9.18 -2.42
N SER A 26 16.61 8.90 -2.31
CA SER A 26 15.83 9.27 -1.14
C SER A 26 16.18 8.36 0.03
N HIS A 27 16.69 8.93 1.11
CA HIS A 27 17.01 8.21 2.35
C HIS A 27 15.87 8.24 3.35
N ALA A 28 15.80 7.20 4.17
CA ALA A 28 14.85 7.13 5.28
C ALA A 28 15.10 8.25 6.30
N PRO A 29 14.05 8.79 6.93
CA PRO A 29 14.19 9.78 7.97
C PRO A 29 15.12 9.29 9.10
N LYS A 30 15.96 10.19 9.59
CA LYS A 30 16.82 9.89 10.74
C LYS A 30 15.99 9.45 11.93
N ARG A 31 16.34 8.32 12.52
CA ARG A 31 15.64 7.81 13.72
C ARG A 31 16.15 8.49 14.99
N LYS A 32 15.33 8.42 16.02
CA LYS A 32 15.64 9.00 17.34
C LYS A 32 16.89 8.34 17.94
N ASN A 33 17.85 9.14 18.40
CA ASN A 33 19.02 8.67 19.13
C ASN A 33 18.63 8.40 20.60
N ILE A 34 18.13 7.21 20.89
CA ILE A 34 17.55 6.85 22.19
C ILE A 34 18.52 6.07 23.09
N LEU A 35 19.60 5.52 22.52
CA LEU A 35 20.52 4.64 23.25
C LEU A 35 21.49 5.44 24.12
N ASN A 36 21.69 4.99 25.37
CA ASN A 36 22.78 5.45 26.24
C ASN A 36 24.14 4.82 25.81
N ALA A 37 25.23 5.15 26.53
CA ALA A 37 26.58 4.72 26.15
C ALA A 37 26.76 3.19 26.16
N ASP A 38 26.20 2.49 27.16
CA ASP A 38 26.33 1.04 27.26
C ASP A 38 25.42 0.31 26.27
N GLU A 39 24.23 0.85 26.00
CA GLU A 39 23.33 0.35 24.97
C GLU A 39 23.94 0.51 23.56
N LYS A 40 24.67 1.60 23.27
CA LYS A 40 25.41 1.75 22.03
C LYS A 40 26.48 0.66 21.86
N LYS A 41 27.23 0.33 22.94
CA LYS A 41 28.18 -0.80 22.92
C LYS A 41 27.47 -2.13 22.66
N LEU A 42 26.27 -2.32 23.23
CA LEU A 42 25.47 -3.51 22.99
C LEU A 42 24.99 -3.58 21.54
N ALA A 43 24.49 -2.49 20.96
CA ALA A 43 24.10 -2.41 19.55
C ALA A 43 25.26 -2.78 18.61
N LEU A 44 26.47 -2.26 18.88
CA LEU A 44 27.67 -2.60 18.12
C LEU A 44 28.03 -4.10 18.25
N ARG A 45 27.96 -4.65 19.47
CA ARG A 45 28.18 -6.11 19.66
C ARG A 45 27.16 -6.94 18.88
N ASN A 46 25.90 -6.56 18.89
CA ASN A 46 24.85 -7.23 18.15
C ASN A 46 25.11 -7.18 16.64
N ALA A 47 25.58 -6.05 16.13
CA ALA A 47 25.92 -5.89 14.72
C ALA A 47 27.16 -6.68 14.32
N LEU A 48 28.20 -6.67 15.12
CA LEU A 48 29.47 -7.33 14.83
C LEU A 48 29.40 -8.87 14.84
N ARG A 49 28.37 -9.47 15.47
CA ARG A 49 28.20 -10.94 15.53
C ARG A 49 28.10 -11.64 14.17
N TYR A 50 27.80 -10.90 13.09
CA TYR A 50 27.71 -11.43 11.74
C TYR A 50 29.07 -11.65 11.08
N PHE A 51 30.14 -11.10 11.64
CA PHE A 51 31.43 -10.95 10.97
C PHE A 51 32.59 -11.60 11.73
N PRO A 52 33.68 -12.00 11.03
CA PRO A 52 34.90 -12.46 11.64
C PRO A 52 35.53 -11.43 12.58
N LYS A 53 36.17 -11.88 13.64
CA LYS A 53 36.73 -10.99 14.70
C LYS A 53 37.78 -10.01 14.18
N GLU A 54 38.53 -10.39 13.16
CA GLU A 54 39.56 -9.57 12.50
C GLU A 54 38.99 -8.30 11.85
N TRP A 55 37.71 -8.28 11.50
CA TRP A 55 37.05 -7.10 10.92
C TRP A 55 36.40 -6.19 11.97
N HIS A 56 36.32 -6.65 13.22
CA HIS A 56 35.53 -5.94 14.24
C HIS A 56 36.03 -4.53 14.52
N ALA A 57 37.38 -4.30 14.54
CA ALA A 57 37.93 -2.98 14.84
C ALA A 57 37.50 -1.92 13.79
N GLU A 58 37.57 -2.28 12.52
CA GLU A 58 37.19 -1.40 11.40
C GLU A 58 35.67 -1.21 11.34
N LEU A 59 34.92 -2.31 11.36
CA LEU A 59 33.46 -2.27 11.29
C LEU A 59 32.81 -1.59 12.51
N ALA A 60 33.41 -1.69 13.69
CA ALA A 60 32.89 -1.02 14.88
C ALA A 60 32.88 0.51 14.73
N ALA A 61 33.93 1.09 14.15
CA ALA A 61 34.01 2.52 13.90
C ALA A 61 32.97 2.99 12.86
N GLU A 62 32.79 2.20 11.80
CA GLU A 62 31.83 2.45 10.73
C GLU A 62 30.40 2.35 11.27
N PHE A 63 30.04 1.26 11.95
CA PHE A 63 28.70 1.05 12.52
C PHE A 63 28.37 2.07 13.62
N ALA A 64 29.36 2.54 14.40
CA ALA A 64 29.15 3.63 15.34
C ALA A 64 28.77 4.93 14.62
N THR A 65 29.36 5.18 13.45
CA THR A 65 29.02 6.32 12.61
C THR A 65 27.60 6.19 12.05
N GLU A 66 27.23 5.03 11.51
CA GLU A 66 25.85 4.77 11.05
C GLU A 66 24.83 4.98 12.18
N LEU A 67 25.08 4.42 13.35
CA LEU A 67 24.22 4.56 14.52
C LEU A 67 24.06 6.04 14.94
N LYS A 68 25.13 6.83 14.88
CA LYS A 68 25.10 8.27 15.20
C LYS A 68 24.33 9.06 14.15
N VAL A 69 24.52 8.78 12.87
CA VAL A 69 23.94 9.53 11.76
C VAL A 69 22.47 9.16 11.54
N HIS A 70 22.16 7.87 11.53
CA HIS A 70 20.84 7.35 11.17
C HIS A 70 19.98 6.90 12.37
N GLY A 71 20.60 6.71 13.54
CA GLY A 71 19.96 6.09 14.71
C GLY A 71 19.84 4.56 14.60
N ARG A 72 20.41 3.96 13.56
CA ARG A 72 20.42 2.52 13.25
C ARG A 72 21.71 2.10 12.56
N ILE A 73 21.96 0.79 12.51
CA ILE A 73 23.09 0.18 11.80
C ILE A 73 22.53 -0.60 10.62
N TYR A 74 22.67 -0.05 9.42
CA TYR A 74 22.20 -0.67 8.16
C TYR A 74 23.24 -1.56 7.49
N MET A 75 24.52 -1.39 7.83
CA MET A 75 25.66 -2.10 7.24
C MET A 75 25.79 -1.85 5.73
N TYR A 76 25.77 -0.59 5.32
CA TYR A 76 25.79 -0.17 3.91
C TYR A 76 26.95 -0.77 3.10
N ARG A 77 28.10 -1.00 3.75
CA ARG A 77 29.27 -1.65 3.15
C ARG A 77 28.95 -3.01 2.52
N PHE A 78 27.90 -3.68 3.03
CA PHE A 78 27.48 -5.00 2.60
C PHE A 78 26.33 -5.00 1.60
N ILE A 79 25.93 -3.83 1.06
CA ILE A 79 24.99 -3.76 -0.06
C ILE A 79 25.57 -4.57 -1.24
N PRO A 80 24.79 -5.49 -1.85
CA PRO A 80 25.26 -6.21 -3.04
C PRO A 80 25.54 -5.29 -4.22
N GLU A 81 26.46 -5.71 -5.10
CA GLU A 81 26.79 -4.93 -6.30
C GLU A 81 25.89 -5.28 -7.51
N TYR A 82 25.13 -6.38 -7.45
CA TYR A 82 24.21 -6.72 -8.51
C TYR A 82 22.93 -5.86 -8.43
N GLU A 83 22.31 -5.68 -9.58
CA GLU A 83 21.05 -4.95 -9.70
C GLU A 83 19.95 -5.59 -8.84
N MET A 84 19.34 -4.80 -7.96
CA MET A 84 18.27 -5.24 -7.07
C MET A 84 16.93 -5.13 -7.80
N ARG A 85 16.42 -6.26 -8.29
CA ARG A 85 15.11 -6.38 -8.96
C ARG A 85 14.60 -7.81 -8.92
N ALA A 86 13.29 -7.97 -9.08
CA ALA A 86 12.71 -9.29 -9.32
C ALA A 86 13.21 -9.88 -10.66
N ARG A 87 13.57 -11.15 -10.64
CA ARG A 87 13.99 -11.93 -11.80
C ARG A 87 13.11 -13.16 -11.95
N PRO A 88 13.01 -13.76 -13.14
CA PRO A 88 12.42 -15.10 -13.30
C PRO A 88 13.02 -16.10 -12.30
N ILE A 89 12.20 -16.98 -11.74
CA ILE A 89 12.68 -17.95 -10.73
C ILE A 89 13.80 -18.86 -11.25
N SER A 90 13.88 -19.10 -12.57
CA SER A 90 14.96 -19.89 -13.22
C SER A 90 16.34 -19.23 -13.14
N GLU A 91 16.41 -17.93 -12.86
CA GLU A 91 17.67 -17.22 -12.70
C GLU A 91 18.24 -17.35 -11.29
N TYR A 92 17.45 -17.75 -10.29
CA TYR A 92 17.93 -17.90 -8.91
C TYR A 92 18.63 -19.25 -8.70
N PRO A 93 19.71 -19.30 -7.90
CA PRO A 93 20.48 -20.52 -7.62
C PRO A 93 19.82 -21.36 -6.51
N ALA A 94 18.50 -21.48 -6.50
CA ALA A 94 17.78 -22.22 -5.46
C ALA A 94 17.60 -23.69 -5.85
N LYS A 95 17.59 -24.58 -4.84
CA LYS A 95 17.41 -26.03 -5.03
C LYS A 95 15.93 -26.43 -5.13
N CYS A 96 15.00 -25.54 -4.76
CA CYS A 96 13.56 -25.75 -4.92
C CYS A 96 12.86 -24.48 -5.41
N GLN A 97 11.74 -24.65 -6.13
CA GLN A 97 11.00 -23.53 -6.72
C GLN A 97 10.48 -22.54 -5.67
N GLN A 98 10.05 -23.05 -4.53
CA GLN A 98 9.52 -22.23 -3.44
C GLN A 98 10.57 -21.26 -2.91
N ALA A 99 11.80 -21.72 -2.72
CA ALA A 99 12.92 -20.86 -2.30
C ALA A 99 13.24 -19.79 -3.37
N ALA A 100 13.27 -20.18 -4.66
CA ALA A 100 13.47 -19.24 -5.76
C ALA A 100 12.38 -18.15 -5.78
N ALA A 101 11.11 -18.55 -5.57
CA ALA A 101 9.99 -17.62 -5.51
C ALA A 101 10.11 -16.65 -4.34
N ILE A 102 10.54 -17.10 -3.16
CA ILE A 102 10.80 -16.25 -2.00
C ILE A 102 11.95 -15.27 -2.29
N MET A 103 13.04 -15.73 -2.93
CA MET A 103 14.15 -14.86 -3.34
C MET A 103 13.69 -13.75 -4.30
N LEU A 104 12.85 -14.11 -5.28
CA LEU A 104 12.21 -13.16 -6.19
C LEU A 104 11.43 -12.09 -5.41
N MET A 105 10.57 -12.51 -4.48
CA MET A 105 9.73 -11.60 -3.71
C MET A 105 10.56 -10.68 -2.80
N ILE A 106 11.62 -11.17 -2.17
CA ILE A 106 12.54 -10.35 -1.38
C ILE A 106 13.19 -9.28 -2.27
N GLN A 107 13.69 -9.65 -3.44
CA GLN A 107 14.32 -8.69 -4.35
C GLN A 107 13.33 -7.69 -4.94
N ASN A 108 12.09 -8.12 -5.21
CA ASN A 108 11.03 -7.20 -5.61
C ASN A 108 10.76 -6.12 -4.56
N ASN A 109 10.76 -6.50 -3.28
CA ASN A 109 10.56 -5.55 -2.18
C ASN A 109 11.69 -4.51 -2.04
N LEU A 110 12.86 -4.80 -2.58
CA LEU A 110 14.05 -3.94 -2.50
C LEU A 110 14.43 -3.30 -3.84
N ASP A 111 13.67 -3.58 -4.90
CA ASP A 111 13.83 -2.94 -6.21
C ASP A 111 13.66 -1.42 -6.07
N PRO A 112 14.62 -0.57 -6.54
CA PRO A 112 14.50 0.87 -6.48
C PRO A 112 13.26 1.45 -7.16
N ALA A 113 12.65 0.73 -8.11
CA ALA A 113 11.38 1.10 -8.72
C ALA A 113 10.19 0.86 -7.77
N VAL A 114 10.32 -0.04 -6.81
CA VAL A 114 9.29 -0.48 -5.87
C VAL A 114 9.49 0.13 -4.49
N ALA A 115 10.72 0.03 -3.95
CA ALA A 115 11.06 0.43 -2.59
C ALA A 115 11.14 1.96 -2.43
N GLN A 116 10.70 2.43 -1.28
CA GLN A 116 10.78 3.84 -0.91
C GLN A 116 12.22 4.25 -0.57
N HIS A 117 12.92 3.44 0.23
CA HIS A 117 14.30 3.66 0.66
C HIS A 117 15.10 2.34 0.57
N PRO A 118 15.47 1.92 -0.66
CA PRO A 118 16.07 0.60 -0.87
C PRO A 118 17.43 0.43 -0.17
N GLN A 119 18.21 1.50 0.00
CA GLN A 119 19.49 1.43 0.71
C GLN A 119 19.33 1.11 2.20
N GLU A 120 18.23 1.53 2.80
CA GLU A 120 17.85 1.27 4.18
C GLU A 120 16.93 0.05 4.34
N LEU A 121 16.78 -0.75 3.27
CA LEU A 121 15.94 -1.96 3.26
C LEU A 121 14.46 -1.67 3.56
N ILE A 122 14.00 -0.46 3.29
CA ILE A 122 12.64 -0.01 3.57
C ILE A 122 11.83 -0.01 2.28
N THR A 123 10.77 -0.83 2.24
CA THR A 123 9.89 -0.94 1.10
C THR A 123 8.89 0.22 1.04
N TYR A 124 8.14 0.48 2.11
CA TYR A 124 7.13 1.54 2.14
C TYR A 124 6.87 2.08 3.56
N GLY A 125 6.06 3.12 3.67
CA GLY A 125 5.60 3.68 4.95
C GLY A 125 6.68 4.36 5.79
N GLY A 126 7.82 4.71 5.19
CA GLY A 126 8.93 5.40 5.86
C GLY A 126 9.76 4.54 6.80
N ASN A 127 9.27 3.36 7.21
CA ASN A 127 9.92 2.48 8.18
C ASN A 127 9.59 0.99 8.01
N GLY A 128 8.75 0.62 7.04
CA GLY A 128 8.41 -0.78 6.74
C GLY A 128 9.59 -1.54 6.14
N ALA A 129 10.39 -2.15 6.99
CA ALA A 129 11.65 -2.80 6.61
C ALA A 129 11.47 -4.28 6.27
N VAL A 130 12.17 -4.75 5.24
CA VAL A 130 12.28 -6.17 4.88
C VAL A 130 13.30 -6.87 5.77
N PHE A 131 14.41 -6.19 6.07
CA PHE A 131 15.48 -6.61 6.99
C PHE A 131 15.94 -5.42 7.82
N GLN A 132 16.64 -5.69 8.93
CA GLN A 132 17.25 -4.64 9.73
C GLN A 132 18.53 -4.10 9.09
N ASN A 133 19.29 -4.96 8.42
CA ASN A 133 20.59 -4.64 7.85
C ASN A 133 20.95 -5.58 6.68
N TRP A 134 21.95 -5.19 5.91
CA TRP A 134 22.37 -5.92 4.71
C TRP A 134 23.03 -7.28 4.98
N ALA A 135 23.59 -7.51 6.16
CA ALA A 135 24.08 -8.85 6.51
C ALA A 135 22.94 -9.86 6.62
N GLN A 136 21.80 -9.45 7.18
CA GLN A 136 20.60 -10.31 7.25
C GLN A 136 20.07 -10.65 5.86
N TYR A 137 20.00 -9.68 4.94
CA TYR A 137 19.64 -9.93 3.54
C TYR A 137 20.55 -10.98 2.92
N ARG A 138 21.87 -10.78 2.98
CA ARG A 138 22.85 -11.70 2.38
C ARG A 138 22.74 -13.12 2.94
N LEU A 139 22.64 -13.26 4.25
CA LEU A 139 22.49 -14.56 4.90
C LEU A 139 21.17 -15.25 4.52
N THR A 140 20.08 -14.49 4.44
CA THR A 140 18.77 -15.03 4.02
C THR A 140 18.84 -15.56 2.59
N MET A 141 19.40 -14.79 1.66
CA MET A 141 19.55 -15.22 0.27
C MET A 141 20.44 -16.46 0.15
N LYS A 142 21.54 -16.54 0.92
CA LYS A 142 22.37 -17.73 1.02
C LYS A 142 21.58 -18.95 1.49
N TYR A 143 20.88 -18.85 2.63
CA TYR A 143 20.07 -19.97 3.14
C TYR A 143 19.00 -20.42 2.15
N LEU A 144 18.33 -19.49 1.48
CA LEU A 144 17.34 -19.82 0.45
C LEU A 144 17.97 -20.54 -0.75
N SER A 145 19.20 -20.17 -1.14
CA SER A 145 19.92 -20.87 -2.21
C SER A 145 20.34 -22.30 -1.84
N GLU A 146 20.58 -22.57 -0.56
CA GLU A 146 20.99 -23.86 -0.03
C GLU A 146 19.83 -24.76 0.40
N MET A 147 18.65 -24.19 0.61
CA MET A 147 17.45 -24.85 1.14
C MET A 147 16.96 -25.96 0.23
N THR A 148 16.64 -27.10 0.84
CA THR A 148 15.93 -28.21 0.19
C THR A 148 14.44 -28.20 0.55
N GLU A 149 13.64 -29.05 -0.11
CA GLU A 149 12.21 -29.21 0.20
C GLU A 149 11.93 -29.83 1.58
N GLU A 150 12.94 -30.37 2.23
CA GLU A 150 12.86 -30.96 3.59
C GLU A 150 13.43 -30.03 4.67
N GLN A 151 13.48 -28.73 4.39
CA GLN A 151 13.99 -27.73 5.32
C GLN A 151 13.05 -26.52 5.41
N THR A 152 13.05 -25.89 6.57
CA THR A 152 12.37 -24.62 6.86
C THR A 152 13.40 -23.61 7.34
N LEU A 153 13.46 -22.44 6.71
CA LEU A 153 14.20 -21.29 7.21
C LEU A 153 13.38 -20.61 8.32
N VAL A 154 13.93 -20.56 9.52
CA VAL A 154 13.33 -19.81 10.62
C VAL A 154 13.99 -18.44 10.72
N MET A 155 13.16 -17.41 10.77
CA MET A 155 13.59 -16.02 10.86
C MET A 155 12.99 -15.34 12.08
N TYR A 156 13.76 -14.48 12.72
CA TYR A 156 13.32 -13.65 13.84
C TYR A 156 13.68 -12.19 13.58
N SER A 157 12.66 -11.33 13.44
CA SER A 157 12.85 -9.90 13.19
C SER A 157 13.88 -9.59 12.08
N GLY A 158 13.75 -10.27 10.93
CA GLY A 158 14.67 -10.16 9.80
C GLY A 158 15.97 -10.96 9.94
N HIS A 159 16.27 -11.49 11.15
CA HIS A 159 17.47 -12.30 11.39
C HIS A 159 17.22 -13.76 11.04
N PRO A 160 17.96 -14.35 10.07
CA PRO A 160 17.86 -15.77 9.76
C PRO A 160 18.54 -16.61 10.85
N MET A 161 17.74 -17.43 11.52
CA MET A 161 18.20 -18.30 12.59
C MET A 161 18.89 -19.57 12.07
N GLY A 162 18.49 -20.03 10.88
CA GLY A 162 19.06 -21.19 10.21
C GLY A 162 18.04 -22.05 9.49
N LEU A 163 18.53 -23.05 8.76
CA LEU A 163 17.73 -24.07 8.10
C LEU A 163 17.48 -25.24 9.07
N PHE A 164 16.21 -25.47 9.38
CA PHE A 164 15.79 -26.56 10.28
C PHE A 164 15.19 -27.70 9.47
N PRO A 165 15.41 -28.96 9.86
CA PRO A 165 14.78 -30.11 9.24
C PRO A 165 13.25 -30.01 9.32
N SER A 166 12.59 -30.30 8.20
CA SER A 166 11.12 -30.33 8.09
C SER A 166 10.71 -31.36 7.03
N HIS A 167 9.53 -31.22 6.44
CA HIS A 167 9.06 -32.11 5.37
C HIS A 167 8.51 -31.28 4.20
N LYS A 168 8.32 -31.91 3.04
CA LYS A 168 7.93 -31.23 1.79
C LYS A 168 6.67 -30.38 1.89
N ASP A 169 5.73 -30.73 2.77
CA ASP A 169 4.48 -30.00 2.97
C ASP A 169 4.57 -28.94 4.09
N ALA A 170 5.73 -28.80 4.75
CA ALA A 170 5.97 -27.78 5.76
C ALA A 170 6.23 -26.39 5.11
N PRO A 171 5.97 -25.29 5.82
CA PRO A 171 6.35 -23.95 5.36
C PRO A 171 7.86 -23.88 5.06
N ARG A 172 8.22 -23.29 3.92
CA ARG A 172 9.64 -23.08 3.56
C ARG A 172 10.29 -21.99 4.40
N VAL A 173 9.52 -20.98 4.80
CA VAL A 173 9.99 -19.91 5.68
C VAL A 173 8.95 -19.66 6.76
N VAL A 174 9.41 -19.54 8.00
CA VAL A 174 8.63 -19.05 9.13
C VAL A 174 9.23 -17.74 9.57
N VAL A 175 8.49 -16.66 9.46
CA VAL A 175 8.89 -15.33 9.89
C VAL A 175 8.20 -15.00 11.19
N THR A 176 8.99 -14.66 12.22
CA THR A 176 8.50 -14.12 13.47
C THR A 176 9.11 -12.74 13.69
N ASN A 177 8.33 -11.81 14.21
CA ASN A 177 8.84 -10.49 14.59
C ASN A 177 9.02 -10.38 16.10
N GLY A 178 9.79 -9.38 16.52
CA GLY A 178 9.96 -9.05 17.93
C GLY A 178 8.60 -8.82 18.58
N MET A 179 8.34 -9.53 19.66
CA MET A 179 7.05 -9.47 20.31
C MET A 179 6.83 -8.12 20.99
N MET A 180 5.66 -7.54 20.76
CA MET A 180 5.08 -6.55 21.66
C MET A 180 4.53 -7.30 22.89
N ILE A 181 5.23 -7.15 24.00
CA ILE A 181 4.69 -7.56 25.29
C ILE A 181 4.23 -6.31 26.04
N PRO A 182 3.22 -6.38 26.92
CA PRO A 182 2.63 -5.20 27.55
C PRO A 182 3.64 -4.26 28.23
N ASN A 183 4.73 -4.81 28.75
CA ASN A 183 5.78 -4.04 29.43
C ASN A 183 6.71 -3.26 28.49
N TYR A 184 6.68 -3.53 27.17
CA TYR A 184 7.58 -2.94 26.16
C TYR A 184 6.80 -2.40 24.96
N SER A 185 5.61 -1.86 25.17
CA SER A 185 4.71 -1.38 24.11
C SER A 185 4.77 0.12 23.87
N LYS A 186 5.64 0.85 24.56
CA LYS A 186 5.80 2.30 24.36
C LYS A 186 6.59 2.56 23.08
N PRO A 187 6.30 3.65 22.34
CA PRO A 187 7.05 4.01 21.15
C PRO A 187 8.57 4.07 21.35
N ASP A 188 9.04 4.58 22.49
CA ASP A 188 10.46 4.64 22.81
C ASP A 188 11.09 3.26 23.03
N ASP A 189 10.36 2.27 23.51
CA ASP A 189 10.84 0.89 23.62
C ASP A 189 11.08 0.29 22.24
N TRP A 190 10.19 0.55 21.28
CA TRP A 190 10.35 0.13 19.90
C TRP A 190 11.57 0.76 19.23
N GLU A 191 11.75 2.07 19.37
CA GLU A 191 12.93 2.76 18.85
C GLU A 191 14.21 2.18 19.46
N LYS A 192 14.21 1.93 20.77
CA LYS A 192 15.32 1.36 21.50
C LYS A 192 15.67 -0.06 21.01
N PHE A 193 14.70 -0.96 20.99
CA PHE A 193 14.94 -2.35 20.57
C PHE A 193 15.33 -2.46 19.11
N ASN A 194 14.79 -1.60 18.26
CA ASN A 194 15.18 -1.52 16.87
C ASN A 194 16.63 -1.00 16.73
N ALA A 195 17.01 0.05 17.42
CA ALA A 195 18.38 0.58 17.42
C ALA A 195 19.40 -0.41 18.00
N LEU A 196 18.98 -1.26 18.95
CA LEU A 196 19.79 -2.37 19.48
C LEU A 196 19.95 -3.54 18.49
N GLY A 197 19.20 -3.56 17.39
CA GLY A 197 19.17 -4.69 16.46
C GLY A 197 18.47 -5.92 17.02
N VAL A 198 17.47 -5.74 17.91
CA VAL A 198 16.69 -6.82 18.53
C VAL A 198 15.36 -7.01 17.82
N THR A 199 14.66 -5.91 17.48
CA THR A 199 13.39 -5.98 16.77
C THR A 199 13.49 -5.31 15.42
N GLN A 200 12.66 -5.76 14.48
CA GLN A 200 12.45 -5.11 13.19
C GLN A 200 11.09 -4.41 13.22
N TYR A 201 11.05 -3.19 12.71
CA TYR A 201 9.79 -2.56 12.40
C TYR A 201 9.36 -3.01 11.00
N GLY A 202 8.56 -4.08 10.95
CA GLY A 202 7.96 -4.58 9.72
C GLY A 202 6.55 -4.04 9.55
N GLN A 203 6.21 -3.67 8.32
CA GLN A 203 4.80 -3.49 7.94
C GLN A 203 4.34 -4.72 7.17
N MET A 204 3.03 -4.98 7.18
CA MET A 204 2.38 -6.21 6.73
C MET A 204 3.04 -6.90 5.53
N THR A 205 3.01 -6.25 4.36
CA THR A 205 3.45 -6.89 3.11
C THR A 205 4.95 -6.85 2.90
N ALA A 206 5.67 -5.91 3.50
CA ALA A 206 7.13 -5.92 3.51
C ALA A 206 7.66 -7.07 4.38
N GLY A 207 7.07 -7.26 5.57
CA GLY A 207 7.46 -8.34 6.50
C GLY A 207 7.15 -9.74 5.99
N SER A 208 6.11 -9.90 5.15
CA SER A 208 5.75 -11.18 4.50
C SER A 208 6.32 -11.34 3.10
N TYR A 209 7.08 -10.38 2.60
CA TYR A 209 7.62 -10.30 1.25
C TYR A 209 6.58 -10.20 0.12
N MET A 210 5.30 -9.99 0.43
CA MET A 210 4.20 -9.93 -0.56
C MET A 210 3.86 -8.52 -1.05
N TYR A 211 4.74 -7.55 -0.89
CA TYR A 211 4.55 -6.24 -1.47
C TYR A 211 4.78 -6.27 -2.98
N ILE A 212 3.75 -5.94 -3.74
CA ILE A 212 3.72 -5.99 -5.21
C ILE A 212 3.75 -4.61 -5.85
N GLY A 213 4.27 -3.62 -5.14
CA GLY A 213 4.27 -2.23 -5.57
C GLY A 213 2.94 -1.51 -5.24
N PRO A 214 2.75 -0.31 -5.81
CA PRO A 214 1.65 0.57 -5.43
C PRO A 214 0.26 0.09 -5.88
N GLN A 215 0.16 -0.90 -6.77
CA GLN A 215 -1.14 -1.37 -7.27
C GLN A 215 -2.06 -1.91 -6.15
N GLY A 216 -1.51 -2.45 -5.06
CA GLY A 216 -2.31 -2.92 -3.93
C GLY A 216 -3.10 -1.78 -3.28
N ILE A 217 -2.44 -0.64 -3.09
CA ILE A 217 -3.07 0.56 -2.51
C ILE A 217 -4.00 1.23 -3.53
N VAL A 218 -3.63 1.27 -4.81
CA VAL A 218 -4.52 1.79 -5.87
C VAL A 218 -5.82 1.00 -5.87
N HIS A 219 -5.75 -0.34 -5.84
CA HIS A 219 -6.94 -1.19 -5.80
C HIS A 219 -7.79 -0.91 -4.56
N GLY A 220 -7.21 -0.98 -3.36
CA GLY A 220 -7.92 -0.74 -2.12
C GLY A 220 -8.58 0.64 -2.06
N THR A 221 -7.88 1.69 -2.52
CA THR A 221 -8.43 3.05 -2.61
C THR A 221 -9.54 3.14 -3.65
N THR A 222 -9.40 2.48 -4.82
CA THR A 222 -10.44 2.44 -5.85
C THR A 222 -11.73 1.84 -5.30
N ILE A 223 -11.65 0.66 -4.67
CA ILE A 223 -12.80 -0.01 -4.07
C ILE A 223 -13.40 0.84 -2.93
N THR A 224 -12.57 1.48 -2.12
CA THR A 224 -13.03 2.39 -1.05
C THR A 224 -13.82 3.58 -1.64
N VAL A 225 -13.29 4.24 -2.67
CA VAL A 225 -13.96 5.39 -3.30
C VAL A 225 -15.27 4.96 -3.98
N LEU A 226 -15.29 3.83 -4.70
CA LEU A 226 -16.52 3.29 -5.31
C LEU A 226 -17.59 3.00 -4.27
N ASN A 227 -17.23 2.36 -3.16
CA ASN A 227 -18.16 2.06 -2.07
C ASN A 227 -18.60 3.35 -1.34
N ALA A 228 -17.72 4.32 -1.11
CA ALA A 228 -18.06 5.60 -0.53
C ALA A 228 -19.11 6.34 -1.39
N VAL A 229 -18.90 6.36 -2.72
CA VAL A 229 -19.88 6.96 -3.64
C VAL A 229 -21.23 6.22 -3.62
N ARG A 230 -21.24 4.87 -3.55
CA ARG A 230 -22.51 4.12 -3.39
C ARG A 230 -23.21 4.48 -2.08
N LYS A 231 -22.43 4.62 -1.00
CA LYS A 231 -22.97 4.97 0.31
C LYS A 231 -23.64 6.33 0.33
N ILE A 232 -23.00 7.36 -0.20
CA ILE A 232 -23.61 8.70 -0.25
C ILE A 232 -24.85 8.73 -1.14
N LYS A 233 -24.91 7.93 -2.21
CA LYS A 233 -26.10 7.81 -3.06
C LYS A 233 -27.28 7.12 -2.38
N ALA A 234 -27.01 6.08 -1.60
CA ALA A 234 -28.03 5.34 -0.87
C ALA A 234 -28.66 6.18 0.26
N ASN A 235 -27.97 7.21 0.74
CA ASN A 235 -28.43 8.06 1.83
C ASN A 235 -29.27 9.22 1.30
N PRO A 236 -30.55 9.37 1.71
CA PRO A 236 -31.42 10.47 1.28
C PRO A 236 -30.87 11.88 1.53
N ALA A 237 -30.01 12.04 2.54
CA ALA A 237 -29.34 13.32 2.83
C ALA A 237 -28.36 13.76 1.73
N PHE A 238 -27.96 12.85 0.84
CA PHE A 238 -26.98 13.08 -0.23
C PHE A 238 -27.58 12.89 -1.63
N LYS A 239 -28.89 13.04 -1.81
CA LYS A 239 -29.61 12.75 -3.08
C LYS A 239 -29.06 13.46 -4.32
N ASP A 240 -28.41 14.62 -4.14
CA ASP A 240 -27.89 15.44 -5.23
C ASP A 240 -26.43 15.16 -5.61
N HIS A 241 -25.84 14.08 -5.09
CA HIS A 241 -24.47 13.73 -5.43
C HIS A 241 -24.36 13.04 -6.80
N PRO A 242 -23.37 13.45 -7.63
CA PRO A 242 -23.18 12.92 -8.96
C PRO A 242 -22.70 11.47 -8.96
N GLN A 243 -22.89 10.77 -10.08
CA GLN A 243 -22.50 9.37 -10.23
C GLN A 243 -21.09 9.20 -10.83
N PRO A 244 -20.25 8.25 -10.37
CA PRO A 244 -19.03 7.89 -11.08
C PRO A 244 -19.36 7.21 -12.41
N LEU A 245 -18.49 7.39 -13.42
CA LEU A 245 -18.68 6.82 -14.76
C LEU A 245 -18.80 5.30 -14.75
N LEU A 246 -18.01 4.61 -13.91
CA LEU A 246 -17.99 3.15 -13.79
C LEU A 246 -19.31 2.54 -13.31
N SER A 247 -20.18 3.30 -12.63
CA SER A 247 -21.46 2.76 -12.15
C SER A 247 -22.57 2.76 -13.21
N LYS A 248 -22.36 3.31 -14.41
CA LYS A 248 -23.38 3.41 -15.45
C LYS A 248 -23.53 2.16 -16.31
N GLU A 249 -22.50 1.36 -16.48
CA GLU A 249 -22.56 0.16 -17.32
C GLU A 249 -23.15 -1.08 -16.63
N GLY A 250 -23.37 -1.01 -15.32
CA GLY A 250 -23.88 -2.12 -14.50
C GLY A 250 -25.35 -2.03 -14.08
N SER A 251 -26.12 -1.02 -14.47
CA SER A 251 -27.52 -0.92 -14.08
C SER A 251 -28.43 -1.76 -15.00
N TRP A 252 -28.52 -3.05 -14.72
CA TRP A 252 -29.63 -3.86 -15.20
C TRP A 252 -30.89 -3.44 -14.41
N HIS A 253 -31.88 -2.92 -15.10
CA HIS A 253 -33.19 -2.66 -14.53
C HIS A 253 -33.78 -3.98 -14.00
N SER A 254 -34.02 -4.05 -12.72
CA SER A 254 -34.88 -5.07 -12.13
C SER A 254 -36.33 -4.64 -12.36
N ASP A 255 -36.91 -5.07 -13.45
CA ASP A 255 -38.37 -5.08 -13.55
C ASP A 255 -38.90 -6.15 -12.58
N SER A 256 -39.47 -5.65 -11.48
CA SER A 256 -40.25 -6.48 -10.56
C SER A 256 -41.57 -6.86 -11.24
N ASN A 257 -41.63 -8.01 -11.86
CA ASN A 257 -42.88 -8.65 -12.17
C ASN A 257 -42.89 -10.08 -11.65
N SER A 258 -43.89 -10.32 -10.84
CA SER A 258 -44.33 -11.56 -10.20
C SER A 258 -44.19 -12.80 -11.10
N VAL A 259 -43.43 -13.80 -10.66
CA VAL A 259 -43.45 -15.14 -11.27
C VAL A 259 -44.30 -16.06 -10.42
N GLN A 260 -45.40 -16.48 -11.00
CA GLN A 260 -46.17 -17.67 -10.55
C GLN A 260 -45.36 -18.93 -10.86
N THR A 261 -45.30 -19.80 -9.89
CA THR A 261 -44.73 -21.16 -9.97
C THR A 261 -45.50 -22.04 -10.95
N SER A 262 -44.78 -22.69 -11.87
CA SER A 262 -45.21 -23.98 -12.42
C SER A 262 -43.98 -24.79 -12.83
N ASP A 263 -43.89 -26.00 -12.23
CA ASP A 263 -42.93 -27.05 -12.55
C ASP A 263 -43.07 -27.51 -14.01
N GLN A 264 -41.93 -27.56 -14.71
CA GLN A 264 -41.63 -28.68 -15.64
C GLN A 264 -40.15 -28.60 -16.09
N VAL A 265 -39.42 -29.67 -15.77
CA VAL A 265 -38.06 -29.95 -16.22
C VAL A 265 -38.10 -30.49 -17.65
N THR A 266 -37.44 -29.81 -18.57
CA THR A 266 -37.05 -30.45 -19.84
C THR A 266 -35.58 -30.03 -20.17
N ASN A 267 -34.74 -31.07 -20.30
CA ASN A 267 -33.37 -30.98 -20.78
C ASN A 267 -33.33 -30.51 -22.26
N SER A 268 -32.67 -29.38 -22.50
CA SER A 268 -32.11 -29.06 -23.80
C SER A 268 -30.91 -28.12 -23.63
N SER A 269 -29.77 -28.51 -24.22
CA SER A 269 -28.53 -27.70 -24.27
C SER A 269 -28.80 -26.37 -24.98
N PRO A 270 -28.28 -25.23 -24.45
CA PRO A 270 -28.43 -23.97 -25.17
C PRO A 270 -27.41 -23.85 -26.29
N GLU A 271 -27.92 -23.59 -27.48
CA GLU A 271 -27.16 -23.11 -28.64
C GLU A 271 -26.44 -21.79 -28.32
N LYS A 272 -25.25 -21.62 -28.93
CA LYS A 272 -24.42 -20.43 -28.84
C LYS A 272 -25.17 -19.15 -29.25
N GLY A 273 -25.76 -18.47 -28.32
CA GLY A 273 -26.31 -17.13 -28.50
C GLY A 273 -25.19 -16.11 -28.63
N ARG A 274 -25.15 -15.44 -29.79
CA ARG A 274 -24.27 -14.30 -30.10
C ARG A 274 -24.66 -13.13 -29.22
N TRP A 275 -23.74 -12.67 -28.35
CA TRP A 275 -23.93 -11.47 -27.52
C TRP A 275 -23.90 -10.22 -28.37
N PRO A 276 -24.67 -9.15 -28.05
CA PRO A 276 -24.49 -7.85 -28.69
C PRO A 276 -23.09 -7.34 -28.39
N GLU A 277 -22.39 -6.89 -29.42
CA GLU A 277 -21.09 -6.24 -29.29
C GLU A 277 -21.23 -5.03 -28.34
N ALA A 278 -20.50 -5.05 -27.23
CA ALA A 278 -20.33 -3.88 -26.38
C ALA A 278 -19.76 -2.75 -27.24
N GLY A 279 -20.39 -1.59 -27.22
CA GLY A 279 -19.95 -0.43 -27.96
C GLY A 279 -18.47 -0.16 -27.72
N GLY A 280 -17.68 -0.28 -28.79
CA GLY A 280 -16.24 -0.33 -28.75
C GLY A 280 -15.62 0.91 -28.14
N VAL A 281 -14.80 0.70 -27.13
CA VAL A 281 -13.78 1.67 -26.72
C VAL A 281 -12.78 1.76 -27.88
N ASN A 282 -12.56 2.95 -28.41
CA ASN A 282 -11.57 3.16 -29.44
C ASN A 282 -10.16 2.98 -28.86
N PRO A 283 -9.42 1.92 -29.23
CA PRO A 283 -8.15 1.58 -28.58
C PRO A 283 -7.03 2.59 -28.86
N GLU A 284 -7.22 3.49 -29.82
CA GLU A 284 -6.16 4.37 -30.30
C GLU A 284 -5.99 5.68 -29.51
N LYS A 285 -6.89 6.01 -28.57
CA LYS A 285 -6.82 7.32 -27.86
C LYS A 285 -6.83 7.27 -26.35
N GLY A 286 -6.94 6.15 -25.68
CA GLY A 286 -6.85 6.09 -24.20
C GLY A 286 -7.81 7.07 -23.45
N GLU A 287 -8.87 7.52 -24.11
CA GLU A 287 -9.86 8.45 -23.57
C GLU A 287 -11.07 7.66 -23.08
N TRP A 288 -11.42 7.88 -21.82
CA TRP A 288 -12.66 7.37 -21.23
C TRP A 288 -13.89 7.83 -22.01
N PRO A 289 -14.96 7.02 -22.09
CA PRO A 289 -16.20 7.49 -22.71
C PRO A 289 -16.68 8.76 -22.01
N GLN A 290 -16.70 9.86 -22.72
CA GLN A 290 -17.21 11.13 -22.21
C GLN A 290 -18.73 11.03 -22.13
N ALA A 291 -19.27 10.95 -20.91
CA ALA A 291 -20.69 11.13 -20.69
C ALA A 291 -20.95 12.64 -20.64
N GLU A 292 -21.24 13.25 -21.79
CA GLU A 292 -21.60 14.65 -21.86
C GLU A 292 -22.79 14.94 -20.91
N GLY A 293 -22.63 15.96 -20.06
CA GLY A 293 -23.68 16.44 -19.16
C GLY A 293 -23.77 15.77 -17.79
N VAL A 294 -22.84 14.84 -17.42
CA VAL A 294 -22.81 14.25 -16.08
C VAL A 294 -21.73 14.91 -15.24
N LYS A 295 -22.13 15.60 -14.19
CA LYS A 295 -21.22 16.13 -13.18
C LYS A 295 -20.63 14.97 -12.37
N LEU A 296 -19.28 14.87 -12.30
CA LEU A 296 -18.58 13.85 -11.53
C LEU A 296 -18.44 14.24 -10.04
N PRO A 297 -18.34 13.27 -9.11
CA PRO A 297 -18.01 13.56 -7.73
C PRO A 297 -16.62 14.19 -7.60
N LEU A 298 -16.46 15.12 -6.66
CA LEU A 298 -15.18 15.68 -6.26
C LEU A 298 -14.68 14.98 -4.98
N PHE A 299 -13.52 14.35 -5.08
CA PHE A 299 -12.79 13.74 -3.98
C PHE A 299 -11.57 14.58 -3.61
N VAL A 300 -11.45 15.00 -2.36
CA VAL A 300 -10.31 15.80 -1.86
C VAL A 300 -9.58 15.04 -0.77
N THR A 301 -8.26 14.96 -0.90
CA THR A 301 -7.39 14.21 0.00
C THR A 301 -5.97 14.78 0.00
N SER A 302 -5.03 14.11 0.69
CA SER A 302 -3.66 14.58 0.78
C SER A 302 -2.63 13.45 0.79
N GLY A 303 -1.40 13.82 0.42
CA GLY A 303 -0.23 12.95 0.41
C GLY A 303 0.04 12.31 -0.95
N LEU A 304 1.27 12.50 -1.46
CA LEU A 304 1.77 11.87 -2.69
C LEU A 304 3.06 11.06 -2.43
N GLY A 305 3.23 10.63 -1.17
CA GLY A 305 4.31 9.76 -0.74
C GLY A 305 4.22 8.33 -1.29
N GLY A 306 4.81 7.37 -0.56
CA GLY A 306 4.87 5.96 -0.96
C GLY A 306 3.48 5.33 -1.08
N MET A 307 2.67 5.43 -0.03
CA MET A 307 1.32 4.84 0.03
C MET A 307 0.26 5.79 -0.55
N SER A 308 0.18 7.00 -0.03
CA SER A 308 -0.85 7.99 -0.40
C SER A 308 -0.76 8.44 -1.87
N GLY A 309 0.40 8.34 -2.50
CA GLY A 309 0.57 8.63 -3.92
C GLY A 309 -0.27 7.79 -4.88
N ALA A 310 -0.94 6.76 -4.39
CA ALA A 310 -1.89 5.94 -5.15
C ALA A 310 -3.28 6.60 -5.31
N GLN A 311 -3.65 7.55 -4.46
CA GLN A 311 -5.00 8.12 -4.40
C GLN A 311 -5.45 8.80 -5.70
N PRO A 312 -4.62 9.64 -6.38
CA PRO A 312 -5.04 10.27 -7.63
C PRO A 312 -5.39 9.25 -8.71
N LYS A 313 -4.55 8.23 -8.88
CA LYS A 313 -4.77 7.15 -9.85
C LYS A 313 -6.04 6.35 -9.51
N ALA A 314 -6.25 6.04 -8.24
CA ALA A 314 -7.43 5.34 -7.76
C ALA A 314 -8.72 6.15 -8.02
N GLY A 315 -8.68 7.46 -7.81
CA GLY A 315 -9.81 8.35 -8.12
C GLY A 315 -10.16 8.36 -9.60
N ASN A 316 -9.15 8.41 -10.48
CA ASN A 316 -9.36 8.32 -11.93
C ASN A 316 -10.04 7.00 -12.32
N ILE A 317 -9.55 5.86 -11.79
CA ILE A 317 -10.13 4.54 -12.04
C ILE A 317 -11.55 4.44 -11.46
N ALA A 318 -11.80 5.03 -10.29
CA ALA A 318 -13.13 5.08 -9.69
C ALA A 318 -14.10 6.05 -10.40
N GLY A 319 -13.65 6.81 -11.39
CA GLY A 319 -14.49 7.72 -12.15
C GLY A 319 -14.85 9.02 -11.41
N VAL A 320 -13.99 9.53 -10.55
CA VAL A 320 -14.16 10.78 -9.82
C VAL A 320 -13.08 11.80 -10.19
N VAL A 321 -13.34 13.09 -9.95
CA VAL A 321 -12.30 14.13 -9.99
C VAL A 321 -11.62 14.16 -8.64
N THR A 322 -10.28 14.11 -8.62
CA THR A 322 -9.51 14.05 -7.37
C THR A 322 -8.56 15.24 -7.24
N ILE A 323 -8.59 15.94 -6.11
CA ILE A 323 -7.52 16.85 -5.70
C ILE A 323 -6.73 16.17 -4.57
N CYS A 324 -5.43 16.02 -4.75
CA CYS A 324 -4.54 15.47 -3.74
C CYS A 324 -3.46 16.50 -3.41
N ALA A 325 -3.49 17.05 -2.19
CA ALA A 325 -2.50 18.04 -1.75
C ALA A 325 -1.19 17.36 -1.31
N GLU A 326 -0.05 17.96 -1.68
CA GLU A 326 1.28 17.51 -1.28
C GLU A 326 2.21 18.71 -1.10
N ILE A 327 2.75 18.87 0.12
CA ILE A 327 3.66 19.98 0.42
C ILE A 327 5.06 19.76 -0.17
N ASN A 328 5.47 18.50 -0.35
CA ASN A 328 6.75 18.15 -0.97
C ASN A 328 6.64 18.19 -2.50
N ALA A 329 7.07 19.28 -3.10
CA ALA A 329 7.04 19.47 -4.56
C ALA A 329 7.81 18.36 -5.33
N ILE A 330 8.85 17.76 -4.73
CA ILE A 330 9.61 16.67 -5.36
C ILE A 330 8.75 15.41 -5.45
N ALA A 331 8.01 15.08 -4.38
CA ALA A 331 7.09 13.94 -4.37
C ALA A 331 5.97 14.14 -5.39
N ALA A 332 5.36 15.32 -5.44
CA ALA A 332 4.32 15.66 -6.40
C ALA A 332 4.80 15.55 -7.86
N LYS A 333 5.96 16.14 -8.19
CA LYS A 333 6.58 16.04 -9.51
C LYS A 333 6.91 14.60 -9.90
N LYS A 334 7.40 13.79 -8.94
CA LYS A 334 7.68 12.37 -9.18
C LYS A 334 6.41 11.62 -9.58
N ARG A 335 5.29 11.83 -8.88
CA ARG A 335 4.02 11.15 -9.20
C ARG A 335 3.43 11.62 -10.53
N HIS A 336 3.56 12.89 -10.85
CA HIS A 336 3.16 13.42 -12.15
C HIS A 336 4.00 12.81 -13.29
N SER A 337 5.34 12.78 -13.17
CA SER A 337 6.22 12.19 -14.18
C SER A 337 6.01 10.69 -14.37
N GLN A 338 5.53 9.99 -13.35
CA GLN A 338 5.15 8.57 -13.41
C GLN A 338 3.76 8.32 -14.02
N GLY A 339 3.00 9.37 -14.34
CA GLY A 339 1.62 9.26 -14.83
C GLY A 339 0.61 8.79 -13.78
N TRP A 340 0.90 9.03 -12.48
CA TRP A 340 0.02 8.70 -11.36
C TRP A 340 -0.94 9.81 -11.00
N VAL A 341 -0.62 11.04 -11.38
CA VAL A 341 -1.47 12.22 -11.30
C VAL A 341 -1.42 12.96 -12.62
N ASP A 342 -2.53 13.51 -13.07
CA ASP A 342 -2.65 14.09 -14.41
C ASP A 342 -2.12 15.53 -14.48
N GLU A 343 -2.41 16.34 -13.47
CA GLU A 343 -2.08 17.76 -13.43
C GLU A 343 -1.28 18.12 -12.17
N LEU A 344 -0.40 19.11 -12.31
CA LEU A 344 0.44 19.63 -11.21
C LEU A 344 0.22 21.14 -11.10
N ILE A 345 -0.41 21.61 -10.01
CA ILE A 345 -0.81 23.00 -9.80
C ILE A 345 -0.38 23.46 -8.40
N ASP A 346 0.21 24.64 -8.28
CA ASP A 346 0.66 25.24 -7.01
C ASP A 346 -0.21 26.41 -6.53
N ASP A 347 -1.02 26.98 -7.43
CA ASP A 347 -2.02 27.98 -7.06
C ASP A 347 -3.35 27.32 -6.66
N VAL A 348 -3.84 27.63 -5.46
CA VAL A 348 -5.02 26.97 -4.88
C VAL A 348 -6.30 27.28 -5.64
N ASP A 349 -6.46 28.51 -6.12
CA ASP A 349 -7.67 28.92 -6.86
C ASP A 349 -7.70 28.27 -8.23
N THR A 350 -6.59 28.29 -8.95
CA THR A 350 -6.42 27.59 -10.23
C THR A 350 -6.67 26.08 -10.09
N CYS A 351 -6.19 25.48 -9.00
CA CYS A 351 -6.43 24.06 -8.71
C CYS A 351 -7.92 23.75 -8.56
N ILE A 352 -8.63 24.56 -7.78
CA ILE A 352 -10.07 24.39 -7.54
C ILE A 352 -10.86 24.61 -8.84
N ASP A 353 -10.54 25.66 -9.60
CA ASP A 353 -11.24 25.98 -10.85
C ASP A 353 -11.05 24.88 -11.90
N THR A 354 -9.84 24.33 -12.01
CA THR A 354 -9.53 23.19 -12.88
C THR A 354 -10.33 21.96 -12.48
N ALA A 355 -10.45 21.66 -11.17
CA ALA A 355 -11.26 20.53 -10.71
C ALA A 355 -12.76 20.71 -11.06
N ILE A 356 -13.30 21.90 -10.88
CA ILE A 356 -14.69 22.22 -11.26
C ILE A 356 -14.90 22.07 -12.78
N GLU A 357 -13.93 22.47 -13.57
CA GLU A 357 -13.96 22.29 -15.03
C GLU A 357 -14.00 20.79 -15.39
N PHE A 358 -13.13 19.95 -14.77
CA PHE A 358 -13.16 18.51 -15.01
C PHE A 358 -14.46 17.86 -14.58
N GLN A 359 -15.03 18.27 -13.42
CA GLN A 359 -16.35 17.81 -12.99
C GLN A 359 -17.43 18.11 -14.02
N SER A 360 -17.47 19.36 -14.53
CA SER A 360 -18.50 19.82 -15.48
C SER A 360 -18.40 19.13 -16.84
N LYS A 361 -17.17 18.79 -17.25
CA LYS A 361 -16.88 18.07 -18.50
C LYS A 361 -17.06 16.55 -18.40
N GLY A 362 -17.40 16.02 -17.22
CA GLY A 362 -17.50 14.58 -17.01
C GLY A 362 -16.17 13.84 -17.19
N LYS A 363 -15.03 14.49 -16.93
CA LYS A 363 -13.69 13.91 -17.10
C LYS A 363 -13.11 13.50 -15.75
N PRO A 364 -12.94 12.20 -15.45
CA PRO A 364 -12.23 11.77 -14.27
C PRO A 364 -10.75 12.08 -14.43
N ARG A 365 -10.28 13.06 -13.68
CA ARG A 365 -8.91 13.57 -13.69
C ARG A 365 -8.46 13.86 -12.27
N SER A 366 -7.16 13.78 -12.09
CA SER A 366 -6.51 14.03 -10.81
C SER A 366 -5.56 15.22 -10.87
N ILE A 367 -5.56 16.00 -9.80
CA ILE A 367 -4.73 17.20 -9.64
C ILE A 367 -3.88 17.03 -8.39
N ALA A 368 -2.57 17.19 -8.53
CA ALA A 368 -1.68 17.40 -7.41
C ALA A 368 -1.66 18.90 -7.08
N PHE A 369 -2.23 19.28 -5.95
CA PHE A 369 -2.03 20.62 -5.40
C PHE A 369 -0.70 20.65 -4.65
N VAL A 370 0.27 21.44 -5.14
CA VAL A 370 1.58 21.59 -4.48
C VAL A 370 1.47 22.63 -3.37
N GLY A 371 1.14 22.18 -2.17
CA GLY A 371 0.92 23.05 -1.03
C GLY A 371 0.43 22.29 0.21
N ASN A 372 0.25 23.04 1.30
CA ASN A 372 -0.31 22.47 2.51
C ASN A 372 -1.82 22.21 2.32
N VAL A 373 -2.27 21.02 2.69
CA VAL A 373 -3.67 20.60 2.53
C VAL A 373 -4.66 21.51 3.27
N VAL A 374 -4.24 22.14 4.37
CA VAL A 374 -5.11 23.07 5.11
C VAL A 374 -5.48 24.29 4.27
N ASN A 375 -4.54 24.82 3.49
CA ASN A 375 -4.85 25.93 2.58
C ASN A 375 -5.91 25.55 1.55
N LEU A 376 -5.88 24.31 1.07
CA LEU A 376 -6.90 23.79 0.15
C LEU A 376 -8.27 23.65 0.86
N TRP A 377 -8.30 23.01 2.04
CA TRP A 377 -9.55 22.84 2.79
C TRP A 377 -10.20 24.17 3.16
N GLU A 378 -9.42 25.12 3.67
CA GLU A 378 -9.92 26.46 4.01
C GLU A 378 -10.43 27.19 2.78
N ARG A 379 -9.72 27.14 1.65
CA ARG A 379 -10.14 27.83 0.42
C ARG A 379 -11.39 27.22 -0.19
N LEU A 380 -11.55 25.89 -0.13
CA LEU A 380 -12.79 25.22 -0.55
C LEU A 380 -13.99 25.66 0.32
N ALA A 381 -13.79 25.77 1.64
CA ALA A 381 -14.81 26.22 2.59
C ALA A 381 -15.16 27.71 2.36
N GLU A 382 -14.17 28.60 2.22
CA GLU A 382 -14.36 30.03 1.94
C GLU A 382 -15.15 30.29 0.65
N ARG A 383 -14.84 29.52 -0.40
CA ARG A 383 -15.51 29.62 -1.70
C ARG A 383 -16.85 28.87 -1.75
N ASN A 384 -17.22 28.21 -0.64
CA ASN A 384 -18.43 27.37 -0.56
C ASN A 384 -18.52 26.35 -1.70
N ILE A 385 -17.39 25.70 -2.02
CA ILE A 385 -17.32 24.69 -3.07
C ILE A 385 -17.94 23.38 -2.54
N LYS A 386 -18.84 22.79 -3.34
CA LYS A 386 -19.38 21.47 -3.02
C LYS A 386 -18.34 20.40 -3.25
N VAL A 387 -17.85 19.82 -2.16
CA VAL A 387 -17.00 18.62 -2.14
C VAL A 387 -17.89 17.42 -1.81
N ASP A 388 -17.77 16.33 -2.57
CA ASP A 388 -18.60 15.13 -2.34
C ASP A 388 -17.94 14.16 -1.35
N LEU A 389 -16.65 13.92 -1.50
CA LEU A 389 -15.86 13.02 -0.65
C LEU A 389 -14.61 13.74 -0.12
N GLY A 390 -14.31 13.53 1.14
CA GLY A 390 -13.07 14.00 1.77
C GLY A 390 -12.39 12.89 2.55
N SER A 391 -11.05 12.86 2.55
CA SER A 391 -10.30 11.94 3.40
C SER A 391 -8.94 12.50 3.81
N ASP A 392 -8.38 11.91 4.89
CA ASP A 392 -6.97 12.03 5.25
C ASP A 392 -6.33 10.65 5.25
N GLN A 393 -5.17 10.51 4.62
CA GLN A 393 -4.46 9.23 4.53
C GLN A 393 -3.14 9.23 5.34
N THR A 394 -3.02 10.05 6.35
CA THR A 394 -1.84 10.04 7.19
C THR A 394 -1.81 8.79 8.06
N SER A 395 -0.71 8.03 7.95
CA SER A 395 -0.53 6.80 8.72
C SER A 395 -0.22 7.08 10.18
N LEU A 396 -0.73 6.23 11.08
CA LEU A 396 -0.37 6.20 12.50
C LEU A 396 1.13 6.01 12.76
N HIS A 397 1.88 5.52 11.76
CA HIS A 397 3.32 5.26 11.92
C HIS A 397 4.16 6.53 12.01
N ASN A 398 3.76 7.61 11.36
CA ASN A 398 4.63 8.78 11.28
C ASN A 398 3.94 10.15 11.42
N PRO A 399 2.98 10.36 12.32
CA PRO A 399 2.28 11.64 12.42
C PRO A 399 3.25 12.81 12.71
N TRP A 400 4.34 12.55 13.43
CA TRP A 400 5.34 13.54 13.85
C TRP A 400 6.68 13.44 13.10
N ALA A 401 6.78 12.57 12.14
CA ALA A 401 7.99 12.33 11.33
C ALA A 401 7.71 12.53 9.83
N GLY A 402 6.97 13.60 9.49
CA GLY A 402 6.63 13.95 8.12
C GLY A 402 5.24 13.50 7.66
N GLY A 403 4.36 13.06 8.59
CA GLY A 403 2.95 12.79 8.30
C GLY A 403 2.13 14.08 8.18
N TYR A 404 2.36 15.04 9.09
CA TYR A 404 1.74 16.37 9.07
C TYR A 404 2.80 17.46 9.03
N TYR A 405 2.47 18.55 8.35
CA TYR A 405 3.33 19.73 8.20
C TYR A 405 2.60 20.99 8.65
N PRO A 406 3.28 21.88 9.42
CA PRO A 406 2.69 23.13 9.86
C PRO A 406 2.24 24.01 8.69
N VAL A 407 1.01 24.51 8.72
CA VAL A 407 0.55 25.52 7.78
C VAL A 407 1.33 26.83 7.97
N GLY A 408 1.62 27.53 6.86
CA GLY A 408 2.39 28.77 6.86
C GLY A 408 3.91 28.60 6.91
N LEU A 409 4.41 27.37 6.82
CA LEU A 409 5.82 27.05 6.63
C LEU A 409 6.02 26.29 5.33
N SER A 410 7.16 26.51 4.67
CA SER A 410 7.58 25.67 3.55
C SER A 410 7.94 24.26 4.02
N TYR A 411 8.11 23.34 3.05
CA TYR A 411 8.57 21.97 3.32
C TYR A 411 9.93 21.96 4.01
N GLU A 412 10.88 22.79 3.53
CA GLU A 412 12.24 22.91 4.04
C GLU A 412 12.27 23.50 5.45
N GLU A 413 11.53 24.59 5.70
CA GLU A 413 11.42 25.21 7.03
C GLU A 413 10.80 24.24 8.04
N SER A 414 9.78 23.50 7.63
CA SER A 414 9.12 22.49 8.45
C SER A 414 10.06 21.36 8.86
N ASN A 415 10.85 20.82 7.92
CA ASN A 415 11.85 19.78 8.20
C ASN A 415 12.97 20.29 9.11
N LEU A 416 13.39 21.54 8.92
CA LEU A 416 14.37 22.17 9.78
C LEU A 416 13.84 22.32 11.23
N LEU A 417 12.60 22.78 11.37
CA LEU A 417 11.93 22.93 12.65
C LEU A 417 11.74 21.56 13.33
N MET A 418 11.28 20.55 12.58
CA MET A 418 11.10 19.18 13.08
C MET A 418 12.41 18.60 13.66
N THR A 419 13.54 18.92 13.01
CA THR A 419 14.85 18.39 13.42
C THR A 419 15.44 19.18 14.61
N LYS A 420 15.33 20.51 14.61
CA LYS A 420 15.95 21.39 15.62
C LYS A 420 15.10 21.58 16.86
N GLU A 421 13.78 21.71 16.69
CA GLU A 421 12.84 22.08 17.73
C GLU A 421 11.57 21.21 17.65
N PRO A 422 11.66 19.87 17.89
CA PRO A 422 10.57 18.93 17.68
C PRO A 422 9.31 19.26 18.48
N GLU A 423 9.43 19.82 19.69
CA GLU A 423 8.28 20.23 20.50
C GLU A 423 7.56 21.45 19.92
N GLN A 424 8.31 22.40 19.33
CA GLN A 424 7.74 23.54 18.63
C GLN A 424 7.06 23.09 17.32
N PHE A 425 7.69 22.18 16.59
CA PHE A 425 7.09 21.57 15.41
C PHE A 425 5.74 20.92 15.76
N LYS A 426 5.70 20.10 16.82
CA LYS A 426 4.49 19.44 17.30
C LYS A 426 3.37 20.44 17.62
N LYS A 427 3.69 21.51 18.34
CA LYS A 427 2.70 22.56 18.68
C LYS A 427 2.10 23.20 17.43
N ARG A 428 2.93 23.51 16.41
CA ARG A 428 2.45 24.08 15.14
C ARG A 428 1.63 23.09 14.33
N VAL A 429 1.99 21.80 14.32
CA VAL A 429 1.16 20.77 13.70
C VAL A 429 -0.18 20.64 14.40
N GLN A 430 -0.23 20.69 15.73
CA GLN A 430 -1.50 20.68 16.47
C GLN A 430 -2.39 21.87 16.12
N GLU A 431 -1.83 23.06 15.91
CA GLU A 431 -2.58 24.22 15.43
C GLU A 431 -3.11 23.99 14.01
N THR A 432 -2.28 23.43 13.15
CA THR A 432 -2.66 23.06 11.77
C THR A 432 -3.83 22.09 11.77
N LEU A 433 -3.80 21.06 12.62
CA LEU A 433 -4.89 20.07 12.74
C LEU A 433 -6.20 20.71 13.20
N ARG A 434 -6.16 21.68 14.14
CA ARG A 434 -7.37 22.41 14.55
C ARG A 434 -8.00 23.19 13.38
N ARG A 435 -7.17 23.87 12.59
CA ARG A 435 -7.64 24.59 11.38
C ARG A 435 -8.19 23.63 10.35
N GLN A 436 -7.51 22.51 10.12
CA GLN A 436 -7.96 21.47 9.19
C GLN A 436 -9.34 20.93 9.58
N VAL A 437 -9.55 20.60 10.85
CA VAL A 437 -10.83 20.12 11.37
C VAL A 437 -11.93 21.16 11.20
N LEU A 438 -11.66 22.44 11.48
CA LEU A 438 -12.66 23.51 11.31
C LEU A 438 -13.14 23.62 9.86
N ALA A 439 -12.22 23.58 8.90
CA ALA A 439 -12.56 23.62 7.47
C ALA A 439 -13.33 22.37 7.02
N ILE A 440 -12.89 21.17 7.47
CA ILE A 440 -13.58 19.91 7.19
C ILE A 440 -15.00 19.92 7.78
N ASN A 441 -15.19 20.37 9.04
CA ASN A 441 -16.50 20.47 9.67
C ASN A 441 -17.44 21.41 8.89
N THR A 442 -16.91 22.53 8.38
CA THR A 442 -17.66 23.45 7.53
C THR A 442 -18.13 22.77 6.23
N LEU A 443 -17.24 22.09 5.54
CA LEU A 443 -17.55 21.37 4.29
C LEU A 443 -18.49 20.18 4.54
N ALA A 444 -18.32 19.46 5.66
CA ALA A 444 -19.22 18.36 6.03
C ALA A 444 -20.64 18.86 6.34
N THR A 445 -20.78 20.02 6.97
CA THR A 445 -22.08 20.68 7.18
C THR A 445 -22.74 21.02 5.83
N ASN A 446 -21.93 21.33 4.81
CA ASN A 446 -22.39 21.57 3.44
C ASN A 446 -22.57 20.30 2.59
N GLY A 447 -22.51 19.10 3.23
CA GLY A 447 -22.84 17.82 2.61
C GLY A 447 -21.65 16.99 2.16
N MET A 448 -20.40 17.32 2.50
CA MET A 448 -19.25 16.47 2.24
C MET A 448 -19.28 15.23 3.15
N TYR A 449 -19.09 14.03 2.57
CA TYR A 449 -18.83 12.82 3.34
C TYR A 449 -17.33 12.68 3.58
N PHE A 450 -16.92 12.83 4.85
CA PHE A 450 -15.52 12.70 5.25
C PHE A 450 -15.27 11.38 5.99
N PHE A 451 -14.13 10.75 5.74
CA PHE A 451 -13.67 9.54 6.42
C PHE A 451 -12.15 9.55 6.63
N ASP A 452 -11.70 9.00 7.74
CA ASP A 452 -10.26 8.79 7.99
C ASP A 452 -9.81 7.50 7.27
N TYR A 453 -8.86 7.64 6.37
CA TYR A 453 -8.29 6.52 5.61
C TYR A 453 -6.98 6.01 6.22
N GLY A 454 -6.21 6.88 6.85
CA GLY A 454 -4.89 6.59 7.40
C GLY A 454 -4.86 6.23 8.88
N ASN A 455 -5.99 6.37 9.58
CA ASN A 455 -6.19 6.14 11.02
C ASN A 455 -5.42 7.09 11.96
N ALA A 456 -4.68 8.06 11.43
CA ALA A 456 -3.96 9.03 12.26
C ALA A 456 -4.74 10.32 12.51
N PHE A 457 -5.56 10.74 11.55
CA PHE A 457 -6.20 12.07 11.59
C PHE A 457 -7.11 12.26 12.79
N LEU A 458 -8.08 11.39 12.97
CA LEU A 458 -9.05 11.50 14.07
C LEU A 458 -8.34 11.50 15.43
N LEU A 459 -7.37 10.60 15.59
CA LEU A 459 -6.62 10.47 16.84
C LEU A 459 -5.76 11.71 17.13
N GLU A 460 -5.00 12.20 16.16
CA GLU A 460 -4.11 13.34 16.36
C GLU A 460 -4.87 14.67 16.42
N ALA A 461 -5.99 14.80 15.71
CA ALA A 461 -6.90 15.93 15.85
C ALA A 461 -7.53 15.98 17.24
N SER A 462 -7.95 14.84 17.79
CA SER A 462 -8.45 14.75 19.17
C SER A 462 -7.36 15.13 20.18
N ARG A 463 -6.14 14.63 20.01
CA ARG A 463 -4.98 15.01 20.85
C ARG A 463 -4.62 16.48 20.73
N ALA A 464 -4.86 17.09 19.59
CA ALA A 464 -4.74 18.52 19.36
C ALA A 464 -5.90 19.33 19.95
N LYS A 465 -6.91 18.68 20.56
CA LYS A 465 -8.13 19.29 21.09
C LYS A 465 -8.95 20.03 20.01
N ALA A 466 -8.98 19.50 18.80
CA ALA A 466 -9.89 19.95 17.76
C ALA A 466 -11.31 19.43 18.02
N GLU A 467 -12.33 20.08 17.44
CA GLU A 467 -13.74 19.67 17.57
C GLU A 467 -14.04 18.48 16.66
N ILE A 468 -13.50 17.31 17.01
CA ILE A 468 -13.54 16.07 16.23
C ILE A 468 -14.28 14.94 16.96
N THR A 469 -14.66 15.15 18.23
CA THR A 469 -15.34 14.15 19.06
C THR A 469 -16.75 14.60 19.44
N LYS A 470 -17.65 13.65 19.57
CA LYS A 470 -18.99 13.82 20.12
C LYS A 470 -18.94 13.90 21.65
N PRO A 471 -20.05 14.28 22.32
CA PRO A 471 -20.12 14.36 23.79
C PRO A 471 -19.83 13.02 24.49
N ASP A 472 -20.09 11.88 23.85
CA ASP A 472 -19.83 10.54 24.36
C ASP A 472 -18.36 10.09 24.17
N GLY A 473 -17.53 10.94 23.58
CA GLY A 473 -16.12 10.68 23.30
C GLY A 473 -15.84 9.97 21.98
N SER A 474 -16.87 9.51 21.26
CA SER A 474 -16.70 8.93 19.92
C SER A 474 -16.34 10.00 18.88
N PHE A 475 -15.71 9.59 17.77
CA PHE A 475 -15.36 10.52 16.69
C PHE A 475 -16.59 10.96 15.90
N ILE A 476 -16.56 12.20 15.39
CA ILE A 476 -17.63 12.74 14.52
C ILE A 476 -17.63 11.99 13.17
N TYR A 477 -16.45 11.70 12.64
CA TYR A 477 -16.28 11.01 11.37
C TYR A 477 -15.86 9.55 11.59
N PRO A 478 -16.24 8.65 10.69
CA PRO A 478 -15.82 7.26 10.74
C PRO A 478 -14.42 7.08 10.16
N SER A 479 -13.78 5.93 10.46
CA SER A 479 -12.71 5.41 9.61
C SER A 479 -13.32 4.72 8.37
N TYR A 480 -12.51 4.62 7.31
CA TYR A 480 -12.93 3.95 6.07
C TYR A 480 -13.34 2.48 6.29
N VAL A 481 -12.70 1.80 7.24
CA VAL A 481 -13.03 0.40 7.54
C VAL A 481 -14.35 0.30 8.29
N GLN A 482 -14.58 1.15 9.29
CA GLN A 482 -15.81 1.09 10.10
C GLN A 482 -17.08 1.30 9.29
N ASP A 483 -17.04 2.20 8.30
CA ASP A 483 -18.26 2.67 7.68
C ASP A 483 -18.35 2.39 6.16
N ILE A 484 -17.24 2.04 5.51
CA ILE A 484 -17.19 1.76 4.08
C ILE A 484 -16.77 0.31 3.83
N MET A 485 -15.51 -0.02 4.10
CA MET A 485 -14.96 -1.31 3.69
C MET A 485 -15.41 -2.46 4.59
N GLY A 486 -15.60 -2.24 5.90
CA GLY A 486 -16.17 -3.26 6.79
C GLY A 486 -17.52 -3.74 6.28
N PRO A 487 -18.56 -2.90 6.37
CA PRO A 487 -19.94 -3.32 6.07
C PRO A 487 -20.21 -3.60 4.59
N MET A 488 -19.43 -3.05 3.66
CA MET A 488 -19.69 -3.20 2.23
C MET A 488 -18.78 -4.21 1.51
N CYS A 489 -17.70 -4.67 2.18
CA CYS A 489 -16.68 -5.51 1.57
C CYS A 489 -16.20 -6.62 2.53
N PHE A 490 -15.58 -6.26 3.66
CA PHE A 490 -14.91 -7.22 4.55
C PHE A 490 -15.85 -8.14 5.29
N ASP A 491 -17.02 -7.66 5.73
CA ASP A 491 -18.04 -8.46 6.42
C ASP A 491 -18.62 -9.56 5.52
N TYR A 492 -18.51 -9.40 4.19
CA TYR A 492 -18.84 -10.42 3.21
C TYR A 492 -17.66 -11.34 2.86
N GLY A 493 -16.54 -11.23 3.57
CA GLY A 493 -15.36 -12.07 3.39
C GLY A 493 -14.44 -11.64 2.24
N PHE A 494 -14.73 -10.54 1.55
CA PHE A 494 -13.84 -10.00 0.53
C PHE A 494 -12.60 -9.41 1.18
N GLY A 495 -11.44 -9.74 0.65
CA GLY A 495 -10.18 -9.20 1.12
C GLY A 495 -9.07 -9.37 0.08
N PRO A 496 -7.90 -8.77 0.31
CA PRO A 496 -6.81 -8.80 -0.64
C PRO A 496 -6.41 -10.22 -1.04
N PHE A 497 -6.37 -10.46 -2.33
CA PHE A 497 -5.84 -11.66 -2.97
C PHE A 497 -4.85 -11.22 -4.03
N ARG A 498 -3.59 -11.59 -3.86
CA ARG A 498 -2.48 -11.20 -4.70
C ARG A 498 -1.86 -12.39 -5.36
N TRP A 499 -1.37 -12.20 -6.59
CA TRP A 499 -0.54 -13.19 -7.25
C TRP A 499 0.63 -12.56 -7.99
N VAL A 500 1.69 -13.32 -8.11
CA VAL A 500 2.92 -12.96 -8.83
C VAL A 500 3.26 -14.08 -9.79
N CYS A 501 3.39 -13.77 -11.07
CA CYS A 501 3.85 -14.70 -12.10
C CYS A 501 5.37 -14.88 -11.97
N ALA A 502 5.79 -16.00 -11.40
CA ALA A 502 7.19 -16.27 -11.07
C ALA A 502 8.10 -16.48 -12.29
N SER A 503 7.52 -16.67 -13.47
CA SER A 503 8.25 -16.67 -14.74
C SER A 503 8.79 -15.29 -15.14
N GLY A 504 8.25 -14.20 -14.56
CA GLY A 504 8.57 -12.83 -14.94
C GLY A 504 8.02 -12.39 -16.30
N LYS A 505 7.18 -13.21 -16.95
CA LYS A 505 6.62 -12.95 -18.29
C LYS A 505 5.32 -12.15 -18.17
N GLU A 506 5.19 -11.12 -18.99
CA GLU A 506 3.97 -10.32 -19.09
C GLU A 506 2.79 -11.15 -19.62
N GLU A 507 3.03 -12.08 -20.54
CA GLU A 507 2.01 -12.95 -21.11
C GLU A 507 1.37 -13.87 -20.06
N ASP A 508 2.15 -14.31 -19.07
CA ASP A 508 1.63 -15.10 -17.95
C ASP A 508 0.68 -14.25 -17.09
N LEU A 509 1.02 -12.97 -16.87
CA LEU A 509 0.14 -12.06 -16.13
C LEU A 509 -1.16 -11.79 -16.90
N GLN A 510 -1.09 -11.53 -18.20
CA GLN A 510 -2.28 -11.34 -19.04
C GLN A 510 -3.19 -12.58 -19.04
N THR A 511 -2.59 -13.77 -19.08
CA THR A 511 -3.32 -15.04 -19.01
C THR A 511 -3.99 -15.23 -17.66
N THR A 512 -3.28 -14.92 -16.55
CA THR A 512 -3.87 -15.00 -15.20
C THR A 512 -4.97 -13.96 -14.99
N ASP A 513 -4.82 -12.75 -15.51
CA ASP A 513 -5.87 -11.72 -15.50
C ASP A 513 -7.14 -12.23 -16.24
N THR A 514 -6.98 -12.84 -17.40
CA THR A 514 -8.08 -13.43 -18.18
C THR A 514 -8.78 -14.55 -17.41
N ILE A 515 -8.02 -15.46 -16.80
CA ILE A 515 -8.57 -16.55 -15.98
C ILE A 515 -9.35 -16.00 -14.80
N ALA A 516 -8.79 -15.03 -14.07
CA ALA A 516 -9.46 -14.41 -12.94
C ALA A 516 -10.77 -13.71 -13.35
N ALA A 517 -10.76 -12.99 -14.48
CA ALA A 517 -11.97 -12.37 -15.03
C ALA A 517 -13.06 -13.40 -15.35
N GLN A 518 -12.71 -14.50 -16.02
CA GLN A 518 -13.66 -15.58 -16.35
C GLN A 518 -14.30 -16.18 -15.08
N VAL A 519 -13.50 -16.46 -14.05
CA VAL A 519 -14.01 -17.00 -12.78
C VAL A 519 -14.99 -16.01 -12.13
N ILE A 520 -14.68 -14.71 -12.12
CA ILE A 520 -15.58 -13.70 -11.55
C ILE A 520 -16.88 -13.60 -12.37
N GLU A 521 -16.81 -13.69 -13.70
CA GLU A 521 -17.99 -13.71 -14.56
C GLU A 521 -18.90 -14.88 -14.26
N GLU A 522 -18.33 -16.08 -14.10
CA GLU A 522 -19.10 -17.28 -13.68
C GLU A 522 -19.75 -17.08 -12.31
N MET A 523 -19.03 -16.50 -11.34
CA MET A 523 -19.59 -16.19 -10.04
C MET A 523 -20.74 -15.20 -10.11
N LEU A 524 -20.66 -14.20 -10.98
CA LEU A 524 -21.70 -13.18 -11.16
C LEU A 524 -23.04 -13.76 -11.66
N LEU A 525 -23.04 -14.92 -12.33
CA LEU A 525 -24.29 -15.55 -12.81
C LEU A 525 -25.24 -15.91 -11.66
N CYS A 526 -24.70 -16.30 -10.52
CA CYS A 526 -25.47 -16.73 -9.35
C CYS A 526 -25.22 -15.90 -8.08
N ALA A 527 -24.48 -14.78 -8.18
CA ALA A 527 -24.12 -13.96 -7.03
C ALA A 527 -25.35 -13.31 -6.38
N PRO A 528 -25.46 -13.35 -5.05
CA PRO A 528 -26.43 -12.56 -4.30
C PRO A 528 -26.27 -11.05 -4.57
N SER A 529 -27.37 -10.30 -4.42
CA SER A 529 -27.38 -8.86 -4.68
C SER A 529 -26.36 -8.07 -3.86
N GLU A 530 -26.12 -8.52 -2.62
CA GLU A 530 -25.28 -7.88 -1.60
C GLU A 530 -23.80 -7.83 -2.02
N ILE A 531 -23.32 -8.85 -2.71
CA ILE A 531 -21.91 -8.96 -3.13
C ILE A 531 -21.70 -8.66 -4.61
N ARG A 532 -22.76 -8.52 -5.39
CA ARG A 532 -22.69 -8.34 -6.85
C ARG A 532 -21.82 -7.14 -7.24
N SER A 533 -21.97 -6.04 -6.54
CA SER A 533 -21.18 -4.82 -6.81
C SER A 533 -19.68 -5.04 -6.57
N GLN A 534 -19.30 -5.82 -5.54
CA GLN A 534 -17.89 -6.10 -5.27
C GLN A 534 -17.28 -6.98 -6.37
N LEU A 535 -18.03 -7.97 -6.85
CA LEU A 535 -17.58 -8.81 -7.97
C LEU A 535 -17.45 -7.99 -9.26
N GLN A 536 -18.41 -7.10 -9.56
CA GLN A 536 -18.36 -6.22 -10.73
C GLN A 536 -17.16 -5.27 -10.68
N ASP A 537 -16.88 -4.64 -9.54
CA ASP A 537 -15.74 -3.74 -9.38
C ASP A 537 -14.41 -4.48 -9.59
N ASN A 538 -14.28 -5.70 -9.04
CA ASN A 538 -13.08 -6.50 -9.20
C ASN A 538 -12.93 -7.05 -10.62
N LEU A 539 -14.02 -7.38 -11.31
CA LEU A 539 -14.00 -7.76 -12.71
C LEU A 539 -13.50 -6.61 -13.60
N LEU A 540 -14.05 -5.42 -13.41
CA LEU A 540 -13.63 -4.22 -14.14
C LEU A 540 -12.15 -3.91 -13.88
N TRP A 541 -11.75 -3.94 -12.61
CA TRP A 541 -10.37 -3.73 -12.20
C TRP A 541 -9.38 -4.65 -12.94
N VAL A 542 -9.66 -5.96 -12.99
CA VAL A 542 -8.78 -6.93 -13.63
C VAL A 542 -8.74 -6.73 -15.16
N ARG A 543 -9.89 -6.47 -15.78
CA ARG A 543 -9.98 -6.22 -17.23
C ARG A 543 -9.21 -4.99 -17.68
N GLU A 544 -9.23 -3.92 -16.87
CA GLU A 544 -8.60 -2.64 -17.20
C GLU A 544 -7.17 -2.50 -16.63
N ALA A 545 -6.70 -3.48 -15.87
CA ALA A 545 -5.44 -3.39 -15.15
C ALA A 545 -4.24 -3.11 -16.07
N GLN A 546 -4.22 -3.67 -17.26
CA GLN A 546 -3.15 -3.46 -18.24
C GLN A 546 -3.16 -2.03 -18.79
N GLN A 547 -4.33 -1.51 -19.13
CA GLN A 547 -4.49 -0.12 -19.63
C GLN A 547 -4.06 0.89 -18.58
N ASN A 548 -4.29 0.58 -17.31
CA ASN A 548 -3.94 1.43 -16.18
C ASN A 548 -2.43 1.41 -15.84
N LYS A 549 -1.62 0.54 -16.47
CA LYS A 549 -0.16 0.46 -16.28
C LYS A 549 0.24 0.36 -14.81
N LEU A 550 -0.37 -0.59 -14.09
CA LEU A 550 -0.25 -0.70 -12.63
C LEU A 550 0.96 -1.53 -12.18
N VAL A 551 1.56 -2.31 -13.08
CA VAL A 551 2.69 -3.19 -12.76
C VAL A 551 3.94 -2.36 -12.53
N VAL A 552 4.57 -2.57 -11.37
CA VAL A 552 5.87 -2.01 -11.01
C VAL A 552 6.67 -3.13 -10.35
N GLY A 553 7.88 -3.39 -10.85
CA GLY A 553 8.70 -4.52 -10.40
C GLY A 553 8.23 -5.84 -10.99
N SER A 554 7.83 -6.80 -10.15
CA SER A 554 7.38 -8.13 -10.59
C SER A 554 6.06 -8.11 -11.36
N GLN A 555 5.85 -9.12 -12.22
CA GLN A 555 4.59 -9.33 -12.92
C GLN A 555 3.53 -9.82 -11.94
N ALA A 556 2.78 -8.90 -11.38
CA ALA A 556 1.88 -9.15 -10.26
C ALA A 556 0.53 -8.47 -10.43
N ARG A 557 -0.49 -9.03 -9.75
CA ARG A 557 -1.84 -8.49 -9.66
C ARG A 557 -2.43 -8.63 -8.27
N ILE A 558 -3.42 -7.80 -7.98
CA ILE A 558 -4.29 -7.88 -6.82
C ILE A 558 -5.74 -7.76 -7.25
N LEU A 559 -6.63 -8.40 -6.52
CA LEU A 559 -8.06 -8.09 -6.47
C LEU A 559 -8.57 -8.38 -5.05
N TYR A 560 -9.80 -8.02 -4.76
CA TYR A 560 -10.47 -8.49 -3.55
C TYR A 560 -11.39 -9.65 -3.89
N ALA A 561 -11.19 -10.77 -3.20
CA ALA A 561 -11.99 -11.97 -3.36
C ALA A 561 -12.42 -12.51 -2.00
N ASP A 562 -13.60 -13.11 -1.95
CA ASP A 562 -14.05 -13.94 -0.84
C ASP A 562 -13.38 -15.33 -0.85
N ALA A 563 -13.73 -16.19 0.08
CA ALA A 563 -13.14 -17.52 0.18
C ALA A 563 -13.39 -18.37 -1.10
N GLU A 564 -14.58 -18.31 -1.66
CA GLU A 564 -14.96 -19.05 -2.86
C GLU A 564 -14.19 -18.56 -4.09
N GLY A 565 -14.13 -17.24 -4.28
CA GLY A 565 -13.37 -16.61 -5.38
C GLY A 565 -11.89 -16.96 -5.33
N ARG A 566 -11.26 -16.90 -4.14
CA ARG A 566 -9.85 -17.28 -3.96
C ARG A 566 -9.59 -18.73 -4.36
N ILE A 567 -10.45 -19.66 -3.90
CA ILE A 567 -10.31 -21.09 -4.21
C ILE A 567 -10.48 -21.34 -5.71
N LYS A 568 -11.52 -20.77 -6.34
CA LYS A 568 -11.78 -20.95 -7.77
C LYS A 568 -10.66 -20.38 -8.64
N ILE A 569 -10.22 -19.16 -8.36
CA ILE A 569 -9.13 -18.51 -9.11
C ILE A 569 -7.83 -19.29 -8.95
N ALA A 570 -7.45 -19.65 -7.71
CA ALA A 570 -6.23 -20.42 -7.44
C ALA A 570 -6.26 -21.80 -8.12
N SER A 571 -7.40 -22.49 -8.12
CA SER A 571 -7.57 -23.78 -8.78
C SER A 571 -7.44 -23.65 -10.31
N ALA A 572 -8.01 -22.59 -10.88
CA ALA A 572 -7.90 -22.32 -12.30
C ALA A 572 -6.45 -21.98 -12.71
N PHE A 573 -5.72 -21.21 -11.91
CA PHE A 573 -4.28 -20.99 -12.13
C PHE A 573 -3.49 -22.30 -12.07
N ASN A 574 -3.75 -23.14 -11.06
CA ASN A 574 -3.07 -24.42 -10.92
C ASN A 574 -3.35 -25.34 -12.13
N GLN A 575 -4.56 -25.35 -12.67
CA GLN A 575 -4.89 -26.08 -13.90
C GLN A 575 -4.13 -25.52 -15.11
N ALA A 576 -4.04 -24.19 -15.25
CA ALA A 576 -3.30 -23.56 -16.34
C ALA A 576 -1.78 -23.84 -16.26
N ILE A 577 -1.21 -23.91 -15.05
CA ILE A 577 0.18 -24.33 -14.82
C ILE A 577 0.38 -25.78 -15.26
N LYS A 578 -0.53 -26.68 -14.87
CA LYS A 578 -0.49 -28.10 -15.24
C LYS A 578 -0.58 -28.31 -16.75
N GLU A 579 -1.32 -27.46 -17.43
CA GLU A 579 -1.46 -27.47 -18.90
C GLU A 579 -0.28 -26.78 -19.62
N GLY A 580 0.67 -26.19 -18.89
CA GLY A 580 1.82 -25.48 -19.45
C GLY A 580 1.48 -24.14 -20.10
N LYS A 581 0.29 -23.59 -19.81
CA LYS A 581 -0.16 -22.28 -20.34
C LYS A 581 0.53 -21.10 -19.67
N ILE A 582 0.86 -21.24 -18.37
CA ILE A 582 1.57 -20.25 -17.56
C ILE A 582 2.63 -20.94 -16.71
N GLY A 583 3.62 -20.17 -16.26
CA GLY A 583 4.60 -20.62 -15.27
C GLY A 583 4.03 -20.64 -13.85
N PRO A 584 4.86 -21.01 -12.83
CA PRO A 584 4.46 -21.01 -11.44
C PRO A 584 3.97 -19.64 -10.96
N VAL A 585 2.99 -19.64 -10.06
CA VAL A 585 2.38 -18.44 -9.50
C VAL A 585 2.54 -18.44 -7.97
N VAL A 586 3.00 -17.32 -7.42
CA VAL A 586 3.02 -17.09 -5.97
C VAL A 586 1.71 -16.41 -5.58
N LEU A 587 0.98 -16.99 -4.65
CA LEU A 587 -0.26 -16.43 -4.10
C LEU A 587 -0.01 -15.81 -2.73
N GLY A 588 -0.71 -14.73 -2.41
CA GLY A 588 -0.62 -14.10 -1.12
C GLY A 588 -1.79 -13.17 -0.81
N ARG A 589 -1.80 -12.70 0.44
CA ARG A 589 -2.78 -11.72 0.94
C ARG A 589 -2.11 -10.76 1.92
N ASP A 590 -2.77 -9.67 2.23
CA ASP A 590 -2.39 -8.83 3.35
C ASP A 590 -2.78 -9.49 4.68
N HIS A 591 -2.03 -9.20 5.72
CA HIS A 591 -2.26 -9.68 7.06
C HIS A 591 -2.88 -8.58 7.93
N HIS A 592 -4.02 -8.03 7.51
CA HIS A 592 -4.72 -6.97 8.26
C HIS A 592 -5.04 -7.36 9.69
N ASP A 593 -5.41 -8.60 9.88
CA ASP A 593 -5.82 -9.23 11.12
C ASP A 593 -4.69 -9.38 12.15
N VAL A 594 -3.42 -9.38 11.70
CA VAL A 594 -2.23 -9.55 12.55
C VAL A 594 -1.29 -8.35 12.56
N SER A 595 -1.57 -7.34 11.78
CA SER A 595 -0.70 -6.16 11.63
C SER A 595 -0.52 -5.38 12.93
N GLY A 596 -1.49 -5.43 13.83
CA GLY A 596 -1.41 -4.77 15.12
C GLY A 596 -0.39 -5.39 16.07
N THR A 597 0.05 -6.63 15.86
CA THR A 597 0.99 -7.31 16.75
C THR A 597 2.41 -6.78 16.65
N ASP A 598 2.80 -6.29 15.48
CA ASP A 598 4.16 -5.79 15.19
C ASP A 598 4.27 -4.27 15.27
N SER A 599 3.13 -3.58 15.34
CA SER A 599 3.08 -2.13 15.35
C SER A 599 2.77 -1.60 16.75
N PRO A 600 3.53 -0.62 17.26
CA PRO A 600 3.20 0.05 18.50
C PRO A 600 1.88 0.85 18.43
N TYR A 601 1.35 1.05 17.24
CA TYR A 601 0.17 1.87 16.99
C TYR A 601 -1.13 1.06 16.87
N ARG A 602 -1.08 -0.26 16.88
CA ARG A 602 -2.25 -1.16 16.83
C ARG A 602 -3.28 -0.75 15.76
N GLU A 603 -2.83 -0.62 14.52
CA GLU A 603 -3.67 -0.13 13.42
C GLU A 603 -5.00 -0.88 13.30
N THR A 604 -4.96 -2.20 13.43
CA THR A 604 -6.16 -3.05 13.29
C THR A 604 -7.17 -2.80 14.40
N SER A 605 -6.72 -2.71 15.64
CA SER A 605 -7.63 -2.47 16.77
C SER A 605 -8.27 -1.08 16.76
N ASN A 606 -7.57 -0.08 16.19
CA ASN A 606 -8.16 1.25 16.01
C ASN A 606 -9.22 1.28 14.89
N ILE A 607 -9.20 0.31 13.97
CA ILE A 607 -10.15 0.20 12.88
C ILE A 607 -11.49 -0.34 13.37
N TYR A 608 -11.45 -1.29 14.30
CA TYR A 608 -12.62 -1.97 14.85
C TYR A 608 -12.90 -1.56 16.31
N ASP A 609 -12.85 -0.26 16.62
CA ASP A 609 -13.10 0.30 17.97
C ASP A 609 -12.23 -0.27 19.10
N GLY A 610 -11.23 -1.03 18.77
CA GLY A 610 -10.33 -1.66 19.74
C GLY A 610 -10.85 -2.94 20.36
N SER A 611 -11.93 -3.51 19.82
CA SER A 611 -12.46 -4.81 20.26
C SER A 611 -11.77 -5.99 19.60
#